data_17838ef2b15bf9f35bfb47f7975156ad
#
_entry.id   17838ef2b15bf9f35bfb47f7975156ad
#
_cell.length_a   1.000
_cell.length_b   1.000
_cell.length_c   1.000
_cell.angle_alpha   90.00
_cell.angle_beta   90.00
_cell.angle_gamma   90.00
#
_symmetry.space_group_name_H-M   'P 1'
#
loop_
_entity.id
_entity.type
_entity.pdbx_description
1 polymer ?
#
loop_
_entity_poly.entity_id
_entity_poly.type
_entity_poly.pdbx_seq_one_letter_code
_entity_poly.pdbx_strand_id
1 'polypeptide(L)'
;VKTGPEDDCFWLYSSGTTGGPKGVVHAHKDMVVTSQNYGIGILGINNNDVCFSAAKLFFAYGLGNAMTFPLWVGARAVLFSGPPTPDICHEIIEKYKPTIFYGVPTLYAAQLKSMENNLDHVPDLSSIRVCTSAGEALPPDLLKRWIDKTGIPLLDGIGTTEILHIFLSNQIDNVQPGA
;
A
#
# COMPACT_ATOMS: atom_id res chain seq x y z
N VAL A 1 22.56 23.78 5.77
CA VAL A 1 21.56 23.71 6.84
C VAL A 1 21.78 22.38 7.56
N LYS A 2 21.91 22.42 8.89
CA LYS A 2 21.96 21.19 9.70
C LYS A 2 20.54 20.82 10.03
N THR A 3 20.08 19.69 9.51
CA THR A 3 18.75 19.13 9.78
C THR A 3 18.91 17.91 10.67
N GLY A 4 18.17 17.90 11.79
CA GLY A 4 18.14 16.80 12.75
C GLY A 4 16.92 15.88 12.55
N PRO A 5 16.93 14.72 13.20
CA PRO A 5 15.80 13.77 13.09
C PRO A 5 14.47 14.32 13.66
N GLU A 6 14.55 15.25 14.62
CA GLU A 6 13.39 15.86 15.28
C GLU A 6 12.87 17.12 14.57
N ASP A 7 13.57 17.61 13.53
CA ASP A 7 13.14 18.79 12.80
C ASP A 7 11.91 18.47 11.94
N ASP A 8 11.01 19.45 11.75
CA ASP A 8 9.85 19.34 10.89
C ASP A 8 10.29 19.03 9.45
N CYS A 9 9.66 18.02 8.85
CA CYS A 9 9.98 17.55 7.51
C CYS A 9 8.92 17.94 6.50
N PHE A 10 7.69 17.54 6.76
CA PHE A 10 6.53 17.82 5.90
C PHE A 10 5.22 17.79 6.70
N TRP A 11 4.16 18.27 6.07
CA TRP A 11 2.82 18.23 6.63
C TRP A 11 1.90 17.44 5.71
N LEU A 12 1.06 16.60 6.31
CA LEU A 12 -0.06 15.94 5.65
C LEU A 12 -1.37 16.44 6.25
N TYR A 13 -2.38 16.61 5.40
CA TYR A 13 -3.69 17.05 5.87
C TYR A 13 -4.64 15.86 5.98
N SER A 14 -5.32 15.76 7.12
CA SER A 14 -6.43 14.83 7.34
C SER A 14 -7.76 15.57 7.36
N SER A 15 -8.83 14.92 6.88
CA SER A 15 -10.19 15.42 7.02
C SER A 15 -10.62 15.22 8.47
N GLY A 16 -10.69 16.32 9.25
CA GLY A 16 -11.20 16.26 10.62
C GLY A 16 -12.71 15.92 10.66
N THR A 17 -13.13 15.14 11.65
CA THR A 17 -14.55 14.81 11.87
C THR A 17 -15.40 15.99 12.33
N THR A 18 -14.81 17.09 12.78
CA THR A 18 -15.47 18.21 13.46
C THR A 18 -15.06 19.60 12.98
N GLY A 19 -14.53 19.74 11.73
CA GLY A 19 -14.09 21.05 11.25
C GLY A 19 -13.33 20.99 9.93
N GLY A 20 -12.55 22.03 9.63
CA GLY A 20 -11.69 22.08 8.46
C GLY A 20 -10.54 21.06 8.52
N PRO A 21 -9.81 20.86 7.38
CA PRO A 21 -8.66 19.96 7.33
C PRO A 21 -7.63 20.31 8.41
N LYS A 22 -7.06 19.29 9.05
CA LYS A 22 -6.00 19.43 10.05
C LYS A 22 -4.66 19.07 9.46
N GLY A 23 -3.67 19.96 9.58
CA GLY A 23 -2.28 19.68 9.21
C GLY A 23 -1.60 18.84 10.30
N VAL A 24 -1.09 17.68 9.90
CA VAL A 24 -0.27 16.81 10.75
C VAL A 24 1.19 17.04 10.38
N VAL A 25 1.98 17.45 11.36
CA VAL A 25 3.42 17.71 11.18
C VAL A 25 4.19 16.42 11.41
N HIS A 26 5.06 16.06 10.46
CA HIS A 26 5.95 14.92 10.57
C HIS A 26 7.40 15.33 10.63
N ALA A 27 8.15 14.73 11.54
CA ALA A 27 9.58 14.91 11.66
C ALA A 27 10.35 14.02 10.67
N HIS A 28 11.61 14.33 10.40
CA HIS A 28 12.45 13.53 9.51
C HIS A 28 12.57 12.07 9.94
N LYS A 29 12.60 11.78 11.25
CA LYS A 29 12.65 10.42 11.78
C LYS A 29 11.44 9.56 11.46
N ASP A 30 10.24 10.16 11.26
CA ASP A 30 9.00 9.42 11.10
C ASP A 30 9.02 8.53 9.85
N MET A 31 9.63 9.01 8.77
CA MET A 31 9.83 8.22 7.54
C MET A 31 10.74 7.00 7.79
N VAL A 32 11.76 7.17 8.63
CA VAL A 32 12.67 6.09 8.98
C VAL A 32 11.96 5.04 9.82
N VAL A 33 11.23 5.48 10.85
CA VAL A 33 10.47 4.60 11.76
C VAL A 33 9.45 3.77 11.01
N THR A 34 8.66 4.38 10.14
CA THR A 34 7.63 3.64 9.35
C THR A 34 8.27 2.70 8.33
N SER A 35 9.38 3.10 7.70
CA SER A 35 10.11 2.24 6.75
C SER A 35 10.72 1.03 7.45
N GLN A 36 11.27 1.19 8.65
CA GLN A 36 11.85 0.08 9.42
C GLN A 36 10.78 -0.85 9.98
N ASN A 37 9.75 -0.32 10.62
CA ASN A 37 8.76 -1.12 11.33
C ASN A 37 7.80 -1.82 10.37
N TYR A 38 7.19 -1.09 9.45
CA TYR A 38 6.22 -1.66 8.53
C TYR A 38 6.88 -2.15 7.23
N GLY A 39 7.64 -1.30 6.56
CA GLY A 39 8.28 -1.66 5.29
C GLY A 39 9.19 -2.89 5.42
N ILE A 40 10.15 -2.86 6.34
CA ILE A 40 11.08 -3.98 6.56
C ILE A 40 10.45 -5.03 7.48
N GLY A 41 9.93 -4.61 8.65
CA GLY A 41 9.51 -5.53 9.70
C GLY A 41 8.29 -6.39 9.36
N ILE A 42 7.35 -5.87 8.59
CA ILE A 42 6.11 -6.59 8.19
C ILE A 42 6.19 -7.06 6.73
N LEU A 43 6.51 -6.16 5.79
CA LEU A 43 6.50 -6.50 4.37
C LEU A 43 7.78 -7.20 3.90
N GLY A 44 8.85 -7.14 4.68
CA GLY A 44 10.15 -7.67 4.30
C GLY A 44 10.70 -7.03 3.03
N ILE A 45 10.41 -5.72 2.82
CA ILE A 45 10.87 -5.02 1.62
C ILE A 45 12.39 -4.99 1.55
N ASN A 46 12.94 -5.19 0.36
CA ASN A 46 14.36 -5.16 0.10
C ASN A 46 14.67 -4.54 -1.27
N ASN A 47 15.94 -4.38 -1.62
CA ASN A 47 16.40 -3.71 -2.83
C ASN A 47 16.03 -4.40 -4.15
N ASN A 48 15.58 -5.65 -4.13
CA ASN A 48 15.10 -6.37 -5.33
C ASN A 48 13.62 -6.11 -5.61
N ASP A 49 12.90 -5.53 -4.64
CA ASP A 49 11.46 -5.30 -4.79
C ASP A 49 11.15 -4.18 -5.79
N VAL A 50 9.95 -4.28 -6.35
CA VAL A 50 9.30 -3.27 -7.16
C VAL A 50 7.96 -2.96 -6.52
N CYS A 51 7.79 -1.75 -6.03
CA CYS A 51 6.57 -1.30 -5.35
C CYS A 51 5.62 -0.63 -6.34
N PHE A 52 4.33 -1.02 -6.31
CA PHE A 52 3.28 -0.30 -7.03
C PHE A 52 2.14 0.02 -6.08
N SER A 53 1.84 1.31 -5.92
CA SER A 53 0.76 1.81 -5.05
C SER A 53 -0.34 2.47 -5.86
N ALA A 54 -1.58 2.02 -5.65
CA ALA A 54 -2.76 2.69 -6.17
C ALA A 54 -3.01 4.04 -5.47
N ALA A 55 -2.69 4.12 -4.17
CA ALA A 55 -2.75 5.35 -3.41
C ALA A 55 -1.65 6.32 -3.84
N LYS A 56 -2.01 7.61 -3.95
CA LYS A 56 -1.10 8.67 -4.43
C LYS A 56 -0.18 9.15 -3.32
N LEU A 57 0.94 9.79 -3.69
CA LEU A 57 1.99 10.26 -2.78
C LEU A 57 1.51 11.32 -1.77
N PHE A 58 0.43 12.00 -2.04
CA PHE A 58 -0.14 12.99 -1.11
C PHE A 58 -0.97 12.37 0.02
N PHE A 59 -1.18 11.05 0.02
CA PHE A 59 -1.71 10.30 1.16
C PHE A 59 -0.58 9.64 1.93
N ALA A 60 -0.68 9.58 3.26
CA ALA A 60 0.30 8.90 4.11
C ALA A 60 0.59 7.46 3.64
N TYR A 61 -0.45 6.70 3.33
CA TYR A 61 -0.33 5.34 2.80
C TYR A 61 0.47 5.28 1.49
N GLY A 62 0.12 6.11 0.50
CA GLY A 62 0.83 6.16 -0.78
C GLY A 62 2.26 6.68 -0.67
N LEU A 63 2.51 7.63 0.25
CA LEU A 63 3.83 8.19 0.51
C LEU A 63 4.80 7.11 1.00
N GLY A 64 4.38 6.31 1.98
CA GLY A 64 5.15 5.16 2.45
C GLY A 64 5.43 4.16 1.33
N ASN A 65 4.36 3.68 0.71
CA ASN A 65 4.39 2.59 -0.26
C ASN A 65 5.22 2.86 -1.51
N ALA A 66 5.16 4.08 -2.03
CA ALA A 66 5.75 4.41 -3.35
C ALA A 66 6.93 5.38 -3.27
N MET A 67 7.29 5.86 -2.07
CA MET A 67 8.43 6.75 -1.89
C MET A 67 9.33 6.34 -0.72
N THR A 68 8.85 6.44 0.54
CA THR A 68 9.77 6.30 1.67
C THR A 68 10.29 4.88 1.85
N PHE A 69 9.45 3.86 1.70
CA PHE A 69 9.88 2.45 1.84
C PHE A 69 10.83 2.01 0.72
N PRO A 70 10.49 2.19 -0.58
CA PRO A 70 11.42 1.79 -1.63
C PRO A 70 12.73 2.59 -1.58
N LEU A 71 12.69 3.90 -1.32
CA LEU A 71 13.92 4.69 -1.20
C LEU A 71 14.80 4.24 -0.04
N TRP A 72 14.20 3.85 1.09
CA TRP A 72 14.93 3.41 2.28
C TRP A 72 15.79 2.17 2.04
N VAL A 73 15.31 1.24 1.23
CA VAL A 73 16.02 -0.02 0.93
C VAL A 73 16.69 -0.07 -0.44
N GLY A 74 16.57 0.99 -1.25
CA GLY A 74 17.07 1.00 -2.63
C GLY A 74 16.23 0.17 -3.60
N ALA A 75 14.95 -0.04 -3.30
CA ALA A 75 13.99 -0.70 -4.19
C ALA A 75 13.46 0.26 -5.26
N ARG A 76 12.75 -0.30 -6.25
CA ARG A 76 12.10 0.47 -7.31
C ARG A 76 10.66 0.78 -6.96
N ALA A 77 10.15 1.90 -7.48
CA ALA A 77 8.73 2.26 -7.39
C ALA A 77 8.17 2.56 -8.77
N VAL A 78 6.95 2.05 -9.02
CA VAL A 78 6.15 2.41 -10.19
C VAL A 78 5.18 3.51 -9.77
N LEU A 79 5.33 4.68 -10.38
CA LEU A 79 4.47 5.84 -10.14
C LEU A 79 3.46 5.98 -11.28
N PHE A 80 2.20 6.16 -10.93
CA PHE A 80 1.11 6.36 -11.87
C PHE A 80 0.24 7.53 -11.44
N SER A 81 0.03 8.51 -12.32
CA SER A 81 -0.70 9.74 -12.01
C SER A 81 -2.21 9.64 -12.25
N GLY A 82 -2.65 8.71 -13.10
CA GLY A 82 -4.07 8.54 -13.46
C GLY A 82 -4.92 7.83 -12.38
N PRO A 83 -6.22 7.66 -12.62
CA PRO A 83 -7.10 6.89 -11.73
C PRO A 83 -6.71 5.39 -11.78
N PRO A 84 -6.60 4.71 -10.63
CA PRO A 84 -6.21 3.29 -10.58
C PRO A 84 -7.42 2.37 -10.86
N THR A 85 -7.88 2.31 -12.12
CA THR A 85 -8.91 1.34 -12.50
C THR A 85 -8.34 -0.09 -12.52
N PRO A 86 -9.16 -1.13 -12.42
CA PRO A 86 -8.70 -2.52 -12.50
C PRO A 86 -7.84 -2.80 -13.72
N ASP A 87 -8.30 -2.43 -14.91
CA ASP A 87 -7.62 -2.71 -16.17
C ASP A 87 -6.25 -2.01 -16.24
N ILE A 88 -6.20 -0.73 -15.85
CA ILE A 88 -4.93 0.01 -15.77
C ILE A 88 -3.98 -0.61 -14.74
N CYS A 89 -4.48 -1.04 -13.59
CA CYS A 89 -3.65 -1.73 -12.60
C CYS A 89 -3.10 -3.04 -13.15
N HIS A 90 -3.91 -3.82 -13.85
CA HIS A 90 -3.48 -5.07 -14.51
C HIS A 90 -2.41 -4.80 -15.58
N GLU A 91 -2.61 -3.82 -16.46
CA GLU A 91 -1.62 -3.40 -17.46
C GLU A 91 -0.28 -2.98 -16.82
N ILE A 92 -0.33 -2.22 -15.73
CA ILE A 92 0.87 -1.79 -14.99
C ILE A 92 1.56 -3.00 -14.37
N ILE A 93 0.80 -3.91 -13.75
CA ILE A 93 1.36 -5.12 -13.13
C ILE A 93 2.03 -6.01 -14.18
N GLU A 94 1.38 -6.24 -15.31
CA GLU A 94 1.95 -7.05 -16.39
C GLU A 94 3.19 -6.42 -17.02
N LYS A 95 3.19 -5.10 -17.17
CA LYS A 95 4.29 -4.37 -17.81
C LYS A 95 5.51 -4.21 -16.91
N TYR A 96 5.32 -3.84 -15.65
CA TYR A 96 6.40 -3.45 -14.75
C TYR A 96 6.75 -4.52 -13.72
N LYS A 97 5.95 -5.59 -13.64
CA LYS A 97 6.15 -6.73 -12.75
C LYS A 97 6.46 -6.33 -11.30
N PRO A 98 5.58 -5.53 -10.64
CA PRO A 98 5.77 -5.22 -9.24
C PRO A 98 5.75 -6.49 -8.39
N THR A 99 6.53 -6.46 -7.32
CA THR A 99 6.58 -7.56 -6.33
C THR A 99 5.70 -7.30 -5.12
N ILE A 100 5.39 -6.02 -4.87
CA ILE A 100 4.48 -5.59 -3.81
C ILE A 100 3.43 -4.66 -4.43
N PHE A 101 2.15 -5.01 -4.22
CA PHE A 101 1.03 -4.18 -4.67
C PHE A 101 0.23 -3.66 -3.48
N TYR A 102 0.05 -2.34 -3.45
CA TYR A 102 -0.65 -1.63 -2.39
C TYR A 102 -1.97 -1.08 -2.93
N GLY A 103 -3.06 -1.66 -2.48
CA GLY A 103 -4.41 -1.29 -2.89
C GLY A 103 -5.30 -0.87 -1.72
N VAL A 104 -6.58 -0.75 -2.02
CA VAL A 104 -7.67 -0.52 -1.05
C VAL A 104 -8.78 -1.54 -1.31
N PRO A 105 -9.65 -1.85 -0.31
CA PRO A 105 -10.66 -2.90 -0.47
C PRO A 105 -11.53 -2.76 -1.71
N THR A 106 -11.99 -1.54 -2.00
CA THR A 106 -12.82 -1.25 -3.18
C THR A 106 -12.11 -1.57 -4.50
N LEU A 107 -10.80 -1.34 -4.60
CA LEU A 107 -10.01 -1.69 -5.78
C LEU A 107 -9.85 -3.21 -5.92
N TYR A 108 -9.56 -3.94 -4.84
CA TYR A 108 -9.46 -5.40 -4.87
C TYR A 108 -10.78 -6.05 -5.28
N ALA A 109 -11.92 -5.54 -4.78
CA ALA A 109 -13.24 -5.99 -5.20
C ALA A 109 -13.49 -5.77 -6.70
N ALA A 110 -13.09 -4.61 -7.20
CA ALA A 110 -13.23 -4.29 -8.62
C ALA A 110 -12.30 -5.14 -9.51
N GLN A 111 -11.06 -5.41 -9.07
CA GLN A 111 -10.12 -6.30 -9.77
C GLN A 111 -10.66 -7.75 -9.82
N LEU A 112 -11.17 -8.29 -8.71
CA LEU A 112 -11.80 -9.61 -8.71
C LEU A 112 -12.96 -9.68 -9.70
N LYS A 113 -13.85 -8.68 -9.68
CA LYS A 113 -14.97 -8.61 -10.61
C LYS A 113 -14.50 -8.54 -12.08
N SER A 114 -13.44 -7.78 -12.36
CA SER A 114 -12.86 -7.71 -13.70
C SER A 114 -12.31 -9.08 -14.14
N MET A 115 -11.57 -9.78 -13.28
CA MET A 115 -11.03 -11.12 -13.56
C MET A 115 -12.10 -12.20 -13.67
N GLU A 116 -13.25 -12.05 -13.00
CA GLU A 116 -14.38 -12.97 -13.08
C GLU A 116 -15.19 -12.77 -14.38
N ASN A 117 -15.29 -11.52 -14.84
CA ASN A 117 -16.07 -11.17 -16.04
C ASN A 117 -15.29 -11.31 -17.35
N ASN A 118 -13.96 -11.25 -17.30
CA ASN A 118 -13.10 -11.32 -18.49
C ASN A 118 -12.29 -12.62 -18.48
N LEU A 119 -12.94 -13.72 -18.84
CA LEU A 119 -12.30 -15.04 -18.87
C LEU A 119 -11.30 -15.21 -20.02
N ASP A 120 -11.38 -14.36 -21.04
CA ASP A 120 -10.48 -14.41 -22.21
C ASP A 120 -9.10 -13.78 -21.90
N HIS A 121 -9.05 -12.93 -20.88
CA HIS A 121 -7.79 -12.32 -20.44
C HIS A 121 -7.72 -12.25 -18.91
N VAL A 122 -7.09 -13.22 -18.31
CA VAL A 122 -6.75 -13.21 -16.87
C VAL A 122 -5.39 -12.57 -16.71
N PRO A 123 -5.25 -11.47 -15.95
CA PRO A 123 -3.97 -10.78 -15.82
C PRO A 123 -2.91 -11.65 -15.14
N ASP A 124 -1.67 -11.54 -15.60
CA ASP A 124 -0.53 -12.20 -14.96
C ASP A 124 -0.06 -11.44 -13.73
N LEU A 125 -0.50 -11.91 -12.55
CA LEU A 125 -0.12 -11.38 -11.24
C LEU A 125 1.08 -12.11 -10.60
N SER A 126 1.72 -13.03 -11.30
CA SER A 126 2.75 -13.93 -10.75
C SER A 126 3.99 -13.24 -10.18
N SER A 127 4.23 -11.99 -10.56
CA SER A 127 5.33 -11.19 -10.00
C SER A 127 5.07 -10.72 -8.58
N ILE A 128 3.80 -10.64 -8.16
CA ILE A 128 3.41 -10.10 -6.86
C ILE A 128 3.61 -11.17 -5.78
N ARG A 129 4.44 -10.89 -4.79
CA ARG A 129 4.65 -11.75 -3.63
C ARG A 129 3.73 -11.44 -2.44
N VAL A 130 3.24 -10.19 -2.35
CA VAL A 130 2.34 -9.74 -1.30
C VAL A 130 1.53 -8.52 -1.77
N CYS A 131 0.26 -8.50 -1.36
CA CYS A 131 -0.62 -7.34 -1.47
C CYS A 131 -0.90 -6.75 -0.09
N THR A 132 -1.19 -5.46 -0.05
CA THR A 132 -1.64 -4.79 1.19
C THR A 132 -2.92 -4.01 0.96
N SER A 133 -3.75 -3.94 1.98
CA SER A 133 -5.01 -3.19 2.00
C SER A 133 -5.04 -2.27 3.21
N ALA A 134 -5.45 -1.04 3.04
CA ALA A 134 -5.68 -0.07 4.12
C ALA A 134 -6.65 1.04 3.69
N GLY A 135 -7.02 1.89 4.63
CA GLY A 135 -7.90 3.04 4.42
C GLY A 135 -9.38 2.74 4.67
N GLU A 136 -9.79 1.50 4.53
CA GLU A 136 -11.13 0.97 4.83
C GLU A 136 -10.97 -0.42 5.44
N ALA A 137 -11.97 -0.89 6.18
CA ALA A 137 -11.97 -2.26 6.68
C ALA A 137 -12.07 -3.26 5.52
N LEU A 138 -11.17 -4.24 5.47
CA LEU A 138 -11.19 -5.29 4.47
C LEU A 138 -12.24 -6.35 4.83
N PRO A 139 -13.31 -6.53 4.02
CA PRO A 139 -14.31 -7.56 4.29
C PRO A 139 -13.67 -8.96 4.27
N PRO A 140 -13.93 -9.82 5.26
CA PRO A 140 -13.39 -11.18 5.31
C PRO A 140 -13.65 -12.01 4.06
N ASP A 141 -14.84 -11.87 3.48
CA ASP A 141 -15.22 -12.56 2.22
C ASP A 141 -14.36 -12.09 1.04
N LEU A 142 -14.09 -10.79 0.95
CA LEU A 142 -13.24 -10.22 -0.09
C LEU A 142 -11.80 -10.76 0.03
N LEU A 143 -11.25 -10.79 1.25
CA LEU A 143 -9.94 -11.37 1.52
C LEU A 143 -9.87 -12.83 1.08
N LYS A 144 -10.87 -13.63 1.49
CA LYS A 144 -10.93 -15.05 1.12
C LYS A 144 -10.98 -15.23 -0.40
N ARG A 145 -11.88 -14.53 -1.09
CA ARG A 145 -12.00 -14.59 -2.55
C ARG A 145 -10.72 -14.17 -3.27
N TRP A 146 -10.02 -13.16 -2.75
CA TRP A 146 -8.73 -12.74 -3.30
C TRP A 146 -7.69 -13.86 -3.22
N ILE A 147 -7.52 -14.45 -2.04
CA ILE A 147 -6.57 -15.55 -1.83
C ILE A 147 -6.95 -16.78 -2.65
N ASP A 148 -8.23 -17.17 -2.64
CA ASP A 148 -8.73 -18.32 -3.42
C ASP A 148 -8.48 -18.14 -4.94
N LYS A 149 -8.63 -16.91 -5.45
CA LYS A 149 -8.48 -16.61 -6.88
C LYS A 149 -7.03 -16.46 -7.32
N THR A 150 -6.18 -15.83 -6.49
CA THR A 150 -4.83 -15.41 -6.90
C THR A 150 -3.71 -16.18 -6.21
N GLY A 151 -3.96 -16.79 -5.06
CA GLY A 151 -2.94 -17.37 -4.19
C GLY A 151 -2.02 -16.35 -3.52
N ILE A 152 -2.25 -15.04 -3.73
CA ILE A 152 -1.37 -13.98 -3.22
C ILE A 152 -1.84 -13.53 -1.84
N PRO A 153 -0.97 -13.50 -0.82
CA PRO A 153 -1.29 -12.95 0.49
C PRO A 153 -1.76 -11.49 0.39
N LEU A 154 -2.87 -11.16 1.06
CA LEU A 154 -3.40 -9.81 1.16
C LEU A 154 -3.45 -9.41 2.64
N LEU A 155 -2.56 -8.49 3.03
CA LEU A 155 -2.44 -8.03 4.40
C LEU A 155 -3.34 -6.81 4.62
N ASP A 156 -4.30 -6.95 5.52
CA ASP A 156 -5.08 -5.79 5.97
C ASP A 156 -4.34 -5.06 7.07
N GLY A 157 -4.48 -3.72 7.08
CA GLY A 157 -3.82 -2.90 8.07
C GLY A 157 -4.58 -1.61 8.37
N ILE A 158 -4.50 -1.20 9.63
CA ILE A 158 -5.04 0.07 10.12
C ILE A 158 -3.91 1.09 10.21
N GLY A 159 -4.10 2.21 9.55
CA GLY A 159 -3.17 3.34 9.58
C GLY A 159 -3.88 4.66 9.80
N THR A 160 -3.12 5.68 10.16
CA THR A 160 -3.61 7.06 10.27
C THR A 160 -2.59 8.04 9.69
N THR A 161 -3.06 9.24 9.34
CA THR A 161 -2.18 10.32 8.92
C THR A 161 -1.20 10.71 10.02
N GLU A 162 -1.66 10.68 11.29
CA GLU A 162 -0.88 11.04 12.48
C GLU A 162 0.26 10.08 12.79
N ILE A 163 0.11 8.80 12.44
CA ILE A 163 1.16 7.77 12.58
C ILE A 163 1.99 7.64 11.30
N LEU A 164 1.65 8.40 10.26
CA LEU A 164 2.25 8.42 8.93
C LEU A 164 2.01 7.15 8.09
N HIS A 165 1.65 6.03 8.65
CA HIS A 165 1.37 4.79 7.93
C HIS A 165 0.54 3.80 8.76
N ILE A 166 0.55 2.53 8.35
CA ILE A 166 -0.04 1.41 9.06
C ILE A 166 0.75 1.16 10.35
N PHE A 167 0.04 1.03 11.46
CA PHE A 167 0.60 0.72 12.79
C PHE A 167 0.04 -0.58 13.38
N LEU A 168 -1.03 -1.11 12.82
CA LEU A 168 -1.59 -2.44 13.14
C LEU A 168 -1.83 -3.18 11.83
N SER A 169 -1.31 -4.39 11.69
CA SER A 169 -1.36 -5.15 10.44
C SER A 169 -1.37 -6.65 10.67
N ASN A 170 -1.99 -7.37 9.74
CA ASN A 170 -1.71 -8.78 9.55
C ASN A 170 -0.24 -9.01 9.14
N GLN A 171 0.24 -10.24 9.31
CA GLN A 171 1.55 -10.69 8.87
C GLN A 171 1.41 -11.71 7.74
N ILE A 172 2.45 -11.86 6.90
CA ILE A 172 2.40 -12.73 5.71
C ILE A 172 2.02 -14.17 6.10
N ASP A 173 2.58 -14.70 7.18
CA ASP A 173 2.33 -16.08 7.63
C ASP A 173 1.15 -16.20 8.62
N ASN A 174 0.48 -15.11 8.94
CA ASN A 174 -0.61 -15.07 9.90
C ASN A 174 -1.66 -14.02 9.51
N VAL A 175 -2.38 -14.29 8.44
CA VAL A 175 -3.49 -13.44 7.98
C VAL A 175 -4.77 -13.82 8.70
N GLN A 176 -5.32 -12.90 9.50
CA GLN A 176 -6.56 -13.07 10.25
C GLN A 176 -7.69 -12.28 9.58
N PRO A 177 -8.68 -12.97 8.98
CA PRO A 177 -9.82 -12.27 8.33
C PRO A 177 -10.67 -11.51 9.35
N GLY A 178 -10.88 -10.21 9.10
CA GLY A 178 -11.74 -9.37 9.93
C GLY A 178 -11.12 -8.95 11.27
N ALA A 179 -9.80 -9.07 11.41
CA ALA A 179 -9.07 -8.63 12.60
C ALA A 179 -8.67 -7.16 12.51
#